data_185d3aca584059676f7c053d345bca71
#
_entry.id   185d3aca584059676f7c053d345bca71
#
_cell.length_a   1.000
_cell.length_b   1.000
_cell.length_c   1.000
_cell.angle_alpha   90.00
_cell.angle_beta   90.00
_cell.angle_gamma   90.00
#
_symmetry.space_group_name_H-M   'P 1'
#
loop_
_entity.id
_entity.type
_entity.pdbx_description
1 polymer ?
#
loop_
_entity_poly.entity_id
_entity_poly.type
_entity_poly.pdbx_seq_one_letter_code
_entity_poly.pdbx_strand_id
1 'polypeptide(L)'
;AFLFAPVGLTAQESSVEEVVVTGSFIKGSATDGASPVEIISRDTIDALSASTMADITNNISINSGSENNVDSFTSGATQGSTNVNLRGLGLNSTLVLLDGKRHTTSGIAANDGSVFVNTSIIPVNAVERVEVLKEGAASVYGSDAVAGVVNYIFRRDFKGLEVDLSQQETDLGGQTDDKLSVILGTDLGDGNLVFAVTSLDRSPLPGSAFSPSLAPLGISGFGTSFLAFGAGTVDSGPYAGTYSTFENIPDPSCIANKGILFPQASGSRCGFFYGDRFNLINDEDHLQTYTSYKTDLANGRTFKFDYLTSKIDVNDNFQSPSYPALSLATPGNIIMPGQGGSPFAFPVMFLGRALGSAFDSPPAPRSLEAQRLSLGLSGELDNGFDMDLSYTYSSEENSGKQPDTSTSRFLNAIRGGSGAPGTWNLFDSTSNSQELIDYIGTAQETYIDVELHVVDFVMTGNVNDMDIATGFQFRKEHHDVARNADSIAGFDA
;
A
#
# COMPACT_ATOMS: atom_id res chain seq x y z
N ALA A 1 27.68 31.80 -2.99
CA ALA A 1 28.63 30.77 -3.43
C ALA A 1 29.56 30.44 -2.24
N PHE A 2 29.28 29.36 -1.52
CA PHE A 2 30.20 28.82 -0.54
C PHE A 2 30.89 27.60 -1.17
N LEU A 3 32.17 27.68 -1.42
CA LEU A 3 32.99 26.56 -1.82
C LEU A 3 33.29 25.70 -0.58
N PHE A 4 32.78 24.50 -0.55
CA PHE A 4 33.29 23.45 0.33
C PHE A 4 34.36 22.65 -0.42
N ALA A 5 35.56 22.64 0.11
CA ALA A 5 36.66 21.78 -0.37
C ALA A 5 36.46 20.37 0.18
N PRO A 6 36.54 19.30 -0.62
CA PRO A 6 36.46 17.95 -0.11
C PRO A 6 37.74 17.60 0.68
N VAL A 7 37.57 17.23 1.94
CA VAL A 7 38.62 16.56 2.71
C VAL A 7 38.59 15.10 2.30
N GLY A 8 39.55 14.68 1.47
CA GLY A 8 39.70 13.28 1.10
C GLY A 8 40.19 12.46 2.29
N LEU A 9 39.32 11.67 2.87
CA LEU A 9 39.67 10.51 3.69
C LEU A 9 39.87 9.33 2.75
N THR A 10 41.10 8.89 2.56
CA THR A 10 41.41 7.62 1.89
C THR A 10 40.95 6.48 2.79
N ALA A 11 39.80 5.89 2.49
CA ALA A 11 39.44 4.61 3.04
C ALA A 11 40.31 3.51 2.41
N GLN A 12 40.93 2.71 3.24
CA GLN A 12 41.64 1.51 2.84
C GLN A 12 40.58 0.44 2.51
N GLU A 13 40.44 0.09 1.23
CA GLU A 13 39.63 -1.05 0.80
C GLU A 13 40.19 -2.34 1.42
N SER A 14 39.57 -2.79 2.50
CA SER A 14 39.62 -4.19 2.88
C SER A 14 38.55 -4.92 2.08
N SER A 15 38.94 -5.71 1.08
CA SER A 15 38.04 -6.68 0.47
C SER A 15 37.70 -7.73 1.53
N VAL A 16 36.67 -7.44 2.31
CA VAL A 16 36.01 -8.46 3.13
C VAL A 16 35.23 -9.31 2.14
N GLU A 17 35.54 -10.58 2.04
CA GLU A 17 34.79 -11.56 1.27
C GLU A 17 33.37 -11.55 1.82
N GLU A 18 32.41 -11.11 1.00
CA GLU A 18 31.02 -10.86 1.42
C GLU A 18 30.34 -12.21 1.65
N VAL A 19 30.17 -12.57 2.93
CA VAL A 19 29.54 -13.85 3.32
C VAL A 19 28.04 -13.73 3.05
N VAL A 20 27.53 -14.45 2.04
CA VAL A 20 26.12 -14.55 1.72
C VAL A 20 25.40 -15.41 2.74
N VAL A 21 24.30 -14.89 3.29
CA VAL A 21 23.49 -15.55 4.32
C VAL A 21 22.26 -16.22 3.73
N THR A 22 21.90 -15.93 2.47
CA THR A 22 20.66 -16.34 1.84
C THR A 22 20.80 -17.60 1.00
N GLY A 23 19.89 -18.56 1.16
CA GLY A 23 19.79 -19.76 0.33
C GLY A 23 20.40 -21.04 0.94
N SER A 24 21.24 -20.95 1.97
CA SER A 24 21.79 -22.09 2.68
C SER A 24 22.06 -21.76 4.14
N PHE A 25 21.84 -22.73 5.03
CA PHE A 25 22.31 -22.61 6.42
C PHE A 25 23.83 -22.89 6.55
N ILE A 26 24.44 -23.49 5.51
CA ILE A 26 25.89 -23.71 5.44
C ILE A 26 26.50 -22.46 4.82
N LYS A 27 27.40 -21.79 5.56
CA LYS A 27 28.04 -20.55 5.12
C LYS A 27 28.87 -20.78 3.86
N GLY A 28 28.70 -19.91 2.87
CA GLY A 28 29.43 -19.95 1.60
C GLY A 28 29.54 -18.57 0.97
N SER A 29 30.29 -18.45 -0.13
CA SER A 29 30.34 -17.21 -0.93
C SER A 29 29.12 -17.10 -1.87
N ALA A 30 28.83 -15.90 -2.35
CA ALA A 30 27.72 -15.63 -3.29
C ALA A 30 27.83 -16.45 -4.59
N THR A 31 29.03 -16.85 -4.97
CA THR A 31 29.34 -17.56 -6.22
C THR A 31 29.47 -19.06 -6.06
N ASP A 32 29.67 -19.57 -4.85
CA ASP A 32 29.96 -21.00 -4.58
C ASP A 32 28.70 -21.82 -4.28
N GLY A 33 27.55 -21.15 -4.11
CA GLY A 33 26.27 -21.82 -3.89
C GLY A 33 25.74 -22.50 -5.16
N ALA A 34 24.91 -23.53 -4.98
CA ALA A 34 24.19 -24.19 -6.09
C ALA A 34 23.26 -23.21 -6.86
N SER A 35 22.86 -22.10 -6.20
CA SER A 35 22.02 -21.04 -6.75
C SER A 35 22.68 -19.69 -6.48
N PRO A 36 23.09 -18.94 -7.52
CA PRO A 36 23.75 -17.65 -7.34
C PRO A 36 22.79 -16.61 -6.74
N VAL A 37 23.30 -15.84 -5.80
CA VAL A 37 22.61 -14.74 -5.14
C VAL A 37 23.05 -13.43 -5.79
N GLU A 38 22.10 -12.62 -6.24
CA GLU A 38 22.35 -11.24 -6.66
C GLU A 38 22.44 -10.35 -5.42
N ILE A 39 23.44 -9.49 -5.37
CA ILE A 39 23.65 -8.54 -4.27
C ILE A 39 23.45 -7.13 -4.81
N ILE A 40 22.53 -6.39 -4.21
CA ILE A 40 22.38 -4.95 -4.38
C ILE A 40 23.11 -4.30 -3.21
N SER A 41 24.31 -3.81 -3.45
CA SER A 41 25.19 -3.24 -2.42
C SER A 41 24.72 -1.86 -1.95
N ARG A 42 25.28 -1.39 -0.82
CA ARG A 42 25.07 -0.02 -0.32
C ARG A 42 25.38 1.03 -1.40
N ASP A 43 26.51 0.90 -2.09
CA ASP A 43 26.91 1.82 -3.16
C ASP A 43 25.87 1.89 -4.29
N THR A 44 25.25 0.75 -4.62
CA THR A 44 24.17 0.71 -5.62
C THR A 44 22.92 1.41 -5.09
N ILE A 45 22.55 1.19 -3.83
CA ILE A 45 21.41 1.85 -3.17
C ILE A 45 21.61 3.36 -3.14
N ASP A 46 22.82 3.83 -2.80
CA ASP A 46 23.18 5.25 -2.78
C ASP A 46 23.15 5.86 -4.19
N ALA A 47 23.67 5.14 -5.19
CA ALA A 47 23.62 5.58 -6.58
C ALA A 47 22.21 5.71 -7.16
N LEU A 48 21.26 4.93 -6.65
CA LEU A 48 19.84 5.04 -7.00
C LEU A 48 19.18 6.28 -6.39
N SER A 49 19.82 6.93 -5.39
CA SER A 49 19.22 8.02 -4.61
C SER A 49 17.84 7.63 -4.06
N ALA A 50 17.68 6.38 -3.63
CA ALA A 50 16.41 5.80 -3.22
C ALA A 50 15.79 6.57 -2.04
N SER A 51 14.60 7.09 -2.24
CA SER A 51 13.82 7.75 -1.18
C SER A 51 13.03 6.73 -0.37
N THR A 52 12.56 5.67 -1.01
CA THR A 52 11.73 4.61 -0.42
C THR A 52 12.26 3.22 -0.77
N MET A 53 11.75 2.20 -0.09
CA MET A 53 12.04 0.81 -0.44
C MET A 53 11.46 0.39 -1.80
N ALA A 54 10.42 1.08 -2.28
CA ALA A 54 9.89 0.88 -3.62
C ALA A 54 10.94 1.13 -4.70
N ASP A 55 11.77 2.18 -4.53
CA ASP A 55 12.83 2.52 -5.48
C ASP A 55 13.87 1.40 -5.60
N ILE A 56 14.24 0.77 -4.48
CA ILE A 56 15.15 -0.38 -4.46
C ILE A 56 14.48 -1.61 -5.07
N THR A 57 13.26 -1.91 -4.66
CA THR A 57 12.51 -3.10 -5.08
C THR A 57 12.24 -3.10 -6.58
N ASN A 58 11.90 -1.94 -7.14
CA ASN A 58 11.66 -1.78 -8.58
C ASN A 58 12.93 -1.96 -9.41
N ASN A 59 14.12 -1.85 -8.81
CA ASN A 59 15.40 -2.12 -9.44
C ASN A 59 15.87 -3.59 -9.33
N ILE A 60 15.14 -4.45 -8.64
CA ILE A 60 15.41 -5.90 -8.65
C ILE A 60 15.09 -6.44 -10.05
N SER A 61 16.09 -6.98 -10.74
CA SER A 61 16.02 -7.33 -12.17
C SER A 61 14.91 -8.33 -12.54
N ILE A 62 14.47 -9.15 -11.59
CA ILE A 62 13.42 -10.17 -11.80
C ILE A 62 12.12 -9.84 -11.04
N ASN A 63 12.01 -8.65 -10.45
CA ASN A 63 10.76 -8.19 -9.85
C ASN A 63 9.75 -7.82 -10.96
N SER A 64 8.56 -8.40 -10.92
CA SER A 64 7.54 -8.19 -11.93
C SER A 64 6.14 -8.39 -11.36
N GLY A 65 5.26 -7.41 -11.52
CA GLY A 65 3.89 -7.46 -11.01
C GLY A 65 3.80 -7.21 -9.50
N SER A 66 4.77 -6.49 -8.94
CA SER A 66 4.64 -5.87 -7.61
C SER A 66 3.67 -4.69 -7.67
N GLU A 67 3.00 -4.42 -6.55
CA GLU A 67 2.06 -3.31 -6.41
C GLU A 67 2.70 -2.19 -5.59
N ASN A 68 3.71 -1.53 -6.18
CA ASN A 68 4.51 -0.49 -5.53
C ASN A 68 4.18 0.92 -6.07
N ASN A 69 3.07 1.06 -6.78
CA ASN A 69 2.65 2.34 -7.31
C ASN A 69 1.94 3.16 -6.21
N VAL A 70 2.20 4.44 -6.21
CA VAL A 70 1.62 5.40 -5.26
C VAL A 70 0.29 6.00 -5.72
N ASP A 71 -0.21 5.57 -6.90
CA ASP A 71 -1.42 6.13 -7.49
C ASP A 71 -2.69 5.44 -6.98
N SER A 72 -3.78 6.22 -6.89
CA SER A 72 -5.08 5.74 -6.45
C SER A 72 -5.82 4.84 -7.46
N PHE A 73 -5.31 4.71 -8.70
CA PHE A 73 -5.98 3.97 -9.77
C PHE A 73 -5.58 2.50 -9.81
N THR A 74 -4.30 2.20 -9.62
CA THR A 74 -3.75 0.84 -9.77
C THR A 74 -3.47 0.15 -8.45
N SER A 75 -3.21 0.92 -7.39
CA SER A 75 -2.84 0.39 -6.07
C SER A 75 -3.87 0.69 -4.98
N GLY A 76 -5.14 0.61 -5.30
CA GLY A 76 -6.22 1.03 -4.40
C GLY A 76 -6.23 0.41 -3.01
N ALA A 77 -5.71 -0.82 -2.83
CA ALA A 77 -5.62 -1.47 -1.53
C ALA A 77 -4.23 -1.33 -0.89
N THR A 78 -3.15 -1.25 -1.69
CA THR A 78 -1.76 -1.38 -1.25
C THR A 78 -1.00 -0.06 -1.13
N GLN A 79 -1.70 1.08 -1.22
CA GLN A 79 -1.08 2.40 -1.04
C GLN A 79 -0.38 2.53 0.30
N GLY A 80 0.80 3.18 0.30
CA GLY A 80 1.68 3.29 1.46
C GLY A 80 2.48 2.02 1.75
N SER A 81 2.28 0.92 0.99
CA SER A 81 3.04 -0.31 1.16
C SER A 81 3.95 -0.60 -0.04
N THR A 82 4.96 -1.42 0.19
CA THR A 82 5.87 -1.92 -0.84
C THR A 82 5.97 -3.44 -0.73
N ASN A 83 5.91 -4.12 -1.87
CA ASN A 83 6.00 -5.58 -1.93
C ASN A 83 6.90 -6.07 -3.08
N VAL A 84 7.31 -7.32 -3.01
CA VAL A 84 8.20 -7.95 -3.99
C VAL A 84 7.50 -9.14 -4.63
N ASN A 85 7.54 -9.20 -5.97
CA ASN A 85 7.00 -10.31 -6.73
C ASN A 85 8.05 -10.84 -7.72
N LEU A 86 8.82 -11.81 -7.30
CA LEU A 86 9.87 -12.37 -8.16
C LEU A 86 9.25 -13.16 -9.31
N ARG A 87 9.61 -12.77 -10.53
CA ARG A 87 9.17 -13.40 -11.80
C ARG A 87 7.66 -13.40 -12.03
N GLY A 88 6.90 -12.58 -11.31
CA GLY A 88 5.45 -12.53 -11.43
C GLY A 88 4.73 -13.81 -10.98
N LEU A 89 5.36 -14.61 -10.11
CA LEU A 89 4.79 -15.88 -9.64
C LEU A 89 3.79 -15.72 -8.48
N GLY A 90 3.49 -14.48 -8.11
CA GLY A 90 2.60 -14.12 -7.01
C GLY A 90 3.36 -13.61 -5.78
N LEU A 91 2.78 -12.62 -5.12
CA LEU A 91 3.40 -11.98 -3.96
C LEU A 91 3.63 -12.94 -2.80
N ASN A 92 2.71 -13.90 -2.61
CA ASN A 92 2.79 -14.95 -1.60
C ASN A 92 3.81 -16.07 -1.92
N SER A 93 4.42 -16.04 -3.10
CA SER A 93 5.43 -17.02 -3.52
C SER A 93 6.87 -16.50 -3.35
N THR A 94 7.03 -15.21 -2.99
CA THR A 94 8.32 -14.57 -2.72
C THR A 94 8.53 -14.43 -1.22
N LEU A 95 9.53 -15.12 -0.68
CA LEU A 95 9.88 -14.97 0.73
C LEU A 95 10.71 -13.70 0.94
N VAL A 96 10.25 -12.83 1.83
CA VAL A 96 10.99 -11.66 2.29
C VAL A 96 11.52 -11.92 3.70
N LEU A 97 12.82 -11.65 3.88
CA LEU A 97 13.52 -11.80 5.15
C LEU A 97 14.17 -10.46 5.55
N LEU A 98 14.27 -10.21 6.84
CA LEU A 98 15.03 -9.13 7.46
C LEU A 98 16.14 -9.77 8.29
N ASP A 99 17.40 -9.62 7.84
CA ASP A 99 18.58 -10.28 8.41
C ASP A 99 18.42 -11.80 8.55
N GLY A 100 17.87 -12.44 7.52
CA GLY A 100 17.63 -13.88 7.48
C GLY A 100 16.48 -14.35 8.34
N LYS A 101 15.72 -13.47 8.98
CA LYS A 101 14.60 -13.82 9.85
C LYS A 101 13.27 -13.35 9.23
N ARG A 102 12.23 -14.14 9.42
CA ARG A 102 10.88 -13.81 8.93
C ARG A 102 10.33 -12.53 9.58
N HIS A 103 9.47 -11.85 8.86
CA HIS A 103 8.61 -10.77 9.31
C HIS A 103 7.15 -11.15 9.07
N THR A 104 6.21 -10.51 9.78
CA THR A 104 4.78 -10.73 9.55
C THR A 104 4.39 -10.30 8.13
N THR A 105 3.36 -10.93 7.60
CA THR A 105 2.71 -10.42 6.39
C THR A 105 1.96 -9.14 6.70
N SER A 106 1.70 -8.32 5.68
CA SER A 106 0.85 -7.14 5.83
C SER A 106 -0.59 -7.53 6.17
N GLY A 107 -1.27 -6.71 6.95
CA GLY A 107 -2.69 -6.84 7.22
C GLY A 107 -3.56 -6.54 6.01
N ILE A 108 -3.05 -5.77 5.04
CA ILE A 108 -3.74 -5.50 3.77
C ILE A 108 -3.39 -6.57 2.74
N ALA A 109 -4.35 -6.92 1.91
CA ALA A 109 -4.13 -7.82 0.77
C ALA A 109 -3.86 -7.01 -0.50
N ALA A 110 -3.09 -7.59 -1.41
CA ALA A 110 -2.93 -7.09 -2.78
C ALA A 110 -4.25 -7.08 -3.56
N ASN A 111 -4.29 -6.44 -4.71
CA ASN A 111 -5.50 -6.33 -5.54
C ASN A 111 -6.04 -7.71 -6.01
N ASP A 112 -5.18 -8.72 -6.10
CA ASP A 112 -5.56 -10.11 -6.42
C ASP A 112 -5.94 -10.95 -5.18
N GLY A 113 -5.88 -10.36 -3.98
CA GLY A 113 -6.12 -11.01 -2.69
C GLY A 113 -4.89 -11.72 -2.10
N SER A 114 -3.73 -11.64 -2.74
CA SER A 114 -2.49 -12.22 -2.21
C SER A 114 -2.02 -11.50 -0.95
N VAL A 115 -1.46 -12.27 -0.01
CA VAL A 115 -0.74 -11.73 1.15
C VAL A 115 0.73 -11.50 0.79
N PHE A 116 1.36 -10.51 1.41
CA PHE A 116 2.76 -10.15 1.16
C PHE A 116 3.41 -9.60 2.44
N VAL A 117 4.73 -9.56 2.47
CA VAL A 117 5.48 -8.82 3.49
C VAL A 117 5.69 -7.39 3.01
N ASN A 118 5.26 -6.44 3.83
CA ASN A 118 5.41 -5.03 3.53
C ASN A 118 6.84 -4.56 3.81
N THR A 119 7.56 -4.18 2.76
CA THR A 119 8.93 -3.70 2.88
C THR A 119 9.05 -2.19 3.06
N SER A 120 7.96 -1.42 2.88
CA SER A 120 7.97 0.03 3.12
C SER A 120 8.29 0.40 4.57
N ILE A 121 8.16 -0.55 5.51
CA ILE A 121 8.49 -0.35 6.92
C ILE A 121 9.99 -0.17 7.17
N ILE A 122 10.85 -0.52 6.22
CA ILE A 122 12.31 -0.57 6.38
C ILE A 122 12.91 0.80 6.06
N PRO A 123 13.62 1.45 7.00
CA PRO A 123 14.34 2.69 6.68
C PRO A 123 15.51 2.39 5.74
N VAL A 124 15.52 3.04 4.57
CA VAL A 124 16.52 2.80 3.50
C VAL A 124 17.96 3.00 3.99
N ASN A 125 18.19 4.00 4.86
CA ASN A 125 19.53 4.29 5.40
C ASN A 125 20.05 3.23 6.37
N ALA A 126 19.18 2.36 6.90
CA ALA A 126 19.58 1.24 7.76
C ALA A 126 19.99 -0.02 6.97
N VAL A 127 19.70 -0.08 5.66
CA VAL A 127 20.02 -1.24 4.81
C VAL A 127 21.47 -1.18 4.34
N GLU A 128 22.22 -2.24 4.58
CA GLU A 128 23.60 -2.44 4.08
C GLU A 128 23.59 -2.98 2.65
N ARG A 129 22.77 -3.99 2.41
CA ARG A 129 22.59 -4.62 1.09
C ARG A 129 21.28 -5.39 1.02
N VAL A 130 20.87 -5.71 -0.19
CA VAL A 130 19.75 -6.62 -0.46
C VAL A 130 20.27 -7.84 -1.19
N GLU A 131 20.03 -9.02 -0.63
CA GLU A 131 20.39 -10.30 -1.22
C GLU A 131 19.17 -10.91 -1.90
N VAL A 132 19.28 -11.21 -3.20
CA VAL A 132 18.18 -11.78 -4.00
C VAL A 132 18.56 -13.15 -4.50
N LEU A 133 17.98 -14.19 -3.89
CA LEU A 133 18.08 -15.55 -4.38
C LEU A 133 17.01 -15.76 -5.45
N LYS A 134 17.47 -15.88 -6.70
CA LYS A 134 16.60 -15.92 -7.89
C LYS A 134 15.93 -17.26 -8.13
N GLU A 135 16.34 -18.31 -7.44
CA GLU A 135 15.79 -19.64 -7.58
C GLU A 135 14.92 -20.04 -6.37
N GLY A 136 14.04 -21.00 -6.58
CA GLY A 136 13.20 -21.51 -5.51
C GLY A 136 14.02 -22.14 -4.38
N ALA A 137 13.76 -21.73 -3.15
CA ALA A 137 14.42 -22.21 -1.95
C ALA A 137 13.42 -22.88 -0.98
N ALA A 138 12.37 -23.46 -1.51
CA ALA A 138 11.31 -24.09 -0.73
C ALA A 138 11.80 -25.25 0.13
N SER A 139 12.88 -25.93 -0.28
CA SER A 139 13.53 -26.99 0.51
C SER A 139 14.20 -26.46 1.79
N VAL A 140 14.61 -25.19 1.82
CA VAL A 140 15.26 -24.54 2.96
C VAL A 140 14.26 -23.75 3.80
N TYR A 141 13.38 -23.00 3.13
CA TYR A 141 12.52 -22.01 3.78
C TYR A 141 11.02 -22.32 3.76
N GLY A 142 10.61 -23.41 3.08
CA GLY A 142 9.21 -23.79 2.95
C GLY A 142 8.50 -23.16 1.75
N SER A 143 7.16 -23.28 1.71
CA SER A 143 6.31 -22.95 0.55
C SER A 143 6.33 -21.48 0.13
N ASP A 144 6.73 -20.58 1.00
CA ASP A 144 6.72 -19.14 0.74
C ASP A 144 7.90 -18.71 -0.17
N ALA A 145 8.90 -19.60 -0.35
CA ALA A 145 10.11 -19.34 -1.14
C ALA A 145 10.11 -20.05 -2.51
N VAL A 146 8.97 -20.22 -3.14
CA VAL A 146 8.85 -20.90 -4.45
C VAL A 146 9.41 -20.04 -5.57
N ALA A 147 9.13 -18.75 -5.56
CA ALA A 147 9.65 -17.79 -6.55
C ALA A 147 11.08 -17.34 -6.26
N GLY A 148 11.52 -17.42 -5.01
CA GLY A 148 12.82 -16.97 -4.55
C GLY A 148 12.76 -16.32 -3.19
N VAL A 149 13.90 -15.73 -2.77
CA VAL A 149 14.04 -15.06 -1.47
C VAL A 149 14.65 -13.69 -1.68
N VAL A 150 14.12 -12.69 -0.98
CA VAL A 150 14.70 -11.34 -0.88
C VAL A 150 15.01 -11.09 0.59
N ASN A 151 16.28 -10.86 0.91
CA ASN A 151 16.75 -10.67 2.27
C ASN A 151 17.40 -9.30 2.41
N TYR A 152 16.85 -8.48 3.29
CA TYR A 152 17.35 -7.15 3.61
C TYR A 152 18.33 -7.25 4.78
N ILE A 153 19.59 -6.90 4.55
CA ILE A 153 20.67 -6.95 5.55
C ILE A 153 20.89 -5.56 6.10
N PHE A 154 20.88 -5.40 7.43
CA PHE A 154 21.00 -4.10 8.10
C PHE A 154 22.46 -3.75 8.45
N ARG A 155 22.76 -2.44 8.54
CA ARG A 155 24.06 -1.83 8.85
C ARG A 155 24.38 -1.94 10.35
N ARG A 156 24.59 -3.14 10.85
CA ARG A 156 24.83 -3.39 12.30
C ARG A 156 26.20 -2.99 12.79
N ASP A 157 27.19 -3.00 11.93
CA ASP A 157 28.59 -2.71 12.27
C ASP A 157 29.00 -1.29 11.86
N PHE A 158 28.02 -0.44 11.51
CA PHE A 158 28.26 0.96 11.14
C PHE A 158 28.86 1.74 12.31
N LYS A 159 29.85 2.61 12.02
CA LYS A 159 30.47 3.55 12.97
C LYS A 159 30.55 4.93 12.34
N GLY A 160 30.11 5.91 13.06
CA GLY A 160 30.09 7.31 12.62
C GLY A 160 28.70 7.90 12.58
N LEU A 161 28.56 8.99 11.87
CA LEU A 161 27.30 9.73 11.65
C LEU A 161 27.16 10.02 10.18
N GLU A 162 26.05 9.61 9.58
CA GLU A 162 25.60 10.04 8.25
C GLU A 162 24.29 10.80 8.40
N VAL A 163 24.17 11.91 7.69
CA VAL A 163 22.95 12.71 7.59
C VAL A 163 22.68 12.95 6.11
N ASP A 164 21.55 12.55 5.64
CA ASP A 164 21.08 12.79 4.28
C ASP A 164 19.83 13.69 4.33
N LEU A 165 19.88 14.77 3.55
CA LEU A 165 18.78 15.69 3.32
C LEU A 165 18.57 15.74 1.82
N SER A 166 17.45 15.26 1.36
CA SER A 166 17.12 15.28 -0.06
C SER A 166 15.73 15.85 -0.31
N GLN A 167 15.61 16.57 -1.41
CA GLN A 167 14.35 17.06 -1.95
C GLN A 167 14.29 16.65 -3.42
N GLN A 168 13.19 16.05 -3.80
CA GLN A 168 12.85 15.76 -5.19
C GLN A 168 11.62 16.58 -5.55
N GLU A 169 11.59 17.11 -6.76
CA GLU A 169 10.47 17.89 -7.29
C GLU A 169 10.14 17.40 -8.70
N THR A 170 8.85 17.26 -9.00
CA THR A 170 8.39 16.97 -10.36
C THR A 170 8.10 18.27 -11.11
N ASP A 171 8.50 18.36 -12.39
CA ASP A 171 8.23 19.52 -13.26
C ASP A 171 6.73 19.77 -13.46
N LEU A 172 5.91 18.74 -13.30
CA LEU A 172 4.47 18.81 -13.48
C LEU A 172 3.76 18.83 -12.11
N GLY A 173 3.02 19.89 -11.85
CA GLY A 173 2.16 20.02 -10.67
C GLY A 173 2.88 20.37 -9.37
N GLY A 174 4.22 20.51 -9.36
CA GLY A 174 4.98 20.95 -8.19
C GLY A 174 4.95 19.96 -7.03
N GLN A 175 4.81 18.67 -7.30
CA GLN A 175 4.89 17.62 -6.28
C GLN A 175 6.33 17.53 -5.76
N THR A 176 6.48 17.37 -4.44
CA THR A 176 7.78 17.26 -3.77
C THR A 176 7.82 16.06 -2.85
N ASP A 177 9.02 15.45 -2.76
CA ASP A 177 9.40 14.50 -1.72
C ASP A 177 10.52 15.14 -0.90
N ASP A 178 10.25 15.47 0.36
CA ASP A 178 11.21 16.02 1.31
C ASP A 178 11.65 14.91 2.28
N LYS A 179 12.93 14.50 2.23
CA LYS A 179 13.46 13.41 3.05
C LYS A 179 14.58 13.88 3.97
N LEU A 180 14.48 13.49 5.24
CA LEU A 180 15.56 13.54 6.22
C LEU A 180 15.89 12.11 6.66
N SER A 181 17.14 11.70 6.56
CA SER A 181 17.59 10.48 7.18
C SER A 181 18.89 10.66 7.95
N VAL A 182 18.99 9.99 9.09
CA VAL A 182 20.15 10.02 9.97
C VAL A 182 20.48 8.60 10.38
N ILE A 183 21.75 8.22 10.32
CA ILE A 183 22.26 6.99 10.93
C ILE A 183 23.47 7.33 11.79
N LEU A 184 23.46 6.83 13.04
CA LEU A 184 24.54 6.97 14.01
C LEU A 184 24.97 5.59 14.48
N GLY A 185 26.26 5.32 14.40
CA GLY A 185 26.87 4.11 14.96
C GLY A 185 28.01 4.43 15.91
N THR A 186 28.06 3.76 17.06
CA THR A 186 29.10 3.99 18.07
C THR A 186 29.33 2.73 18.90
N ASP A 187 30.55 2.61 19.41
CA ASP A 187 30.84 1.58 20.40
C ASP A 187 30.13 1.87 21.73
N LEU A 188 29.50 0.88 22.32
CA LEU A 188 28.84 0.94 23.61
C LEU A 188 29.26 -0.27 24.45
N GLY A 189 30.16 -0.06 25.41
CA GLY A 189 30.81 -1.15 26.14
C GLY A 189 31.64 -2.02 25.19
N ASP A 190 31.46 -3.33 25.23
CA ASP A 190 32.11 -4.30 24.35
C ASP A 190 31.34 -4.53 23.02
N GLY A 191 30.30 -3.75 22.78
CA GLY A 191 29.44 -3.90 21.61
C GLY A 191 29.37 -2.66 20.75
N ASN A 192 28.65 -2.77 19.62
CA ASN A 192 28.34 -1.68 18.72
C ASN A 192 26.82 -1.38 18.76
N LEU A 193 26.49 -0.11 18.93
CA LEU A 193 25.11 0.41 18.88
C LEU A 193 24.95 1.20 17.59
N VAL A 194 23.90 0.89 16.84
CA VAL A 194 23.46 1.65 15.65
C VAL A 194 22.06 2.14 15.87
N PHE A 195 21.80 3.40 15.53
CA PHE A 195 20.49 4.00 15.47
C PHE A 195 20.30 4.69 14.13
N ALA A 196 19.18 4.41 13.48
CA ALA A 196 18.79 5.06 12.23
C ALA A 196 17.36 5.59 12.32
N VAL A 197 17.12 6.74 11.68
CA VAL A 197 15.81 7.34 11.51
C VAL A 197 15.68 7.88 10.10
N THR A 198 14.50 7.70 9.50
CA THR A 198 14.12 8.30 8.21
C THR A 198 12.74 8.92 8.37
N SER A 199 12.60 10.17 7.91
CA SER A 199 11.32 10.87 7.74
C SER A 199 11.20 11.27 6.28
N LEU A 200 10.05 10.99 5.68
CA LEU A 200 9.67 11.42 4.35
C LEU A 200 8.32 12.13 4.46
N ASP A 201 8.26 13.34 3.89
CA ASP A 201 7.05 14.12 3.64
C ASP A 201 6.87 14.21 2.13
N ARG A 202 5.80 13.63 1.62
CA ARG A 202 5.48 13.56 0.19
C ARG A 202 4.23 14.36 -0.10
N SER A 203 4.36 15.44 -0.88
CA SER A 203 3.20 16.22 -1.31
C SER A 203 2.46 15.55 -2.47
N PRO A 204 1.14 15.81 -2.64
CA PRO A 204 0.35 15.13 -3.65
C PRO A 204 0.63 15.63 -5.07
N LEU A 205 0.52 14.72 -6.06
CA LEU A 205 0.43 15.05 -7.48
C LEU A 205 -0.99 14.77 -7.98
N PRO A 206 -1.82 15.80 -8.16
CA PRO A 206 -3.19 15.59 -8.62
C PRO A 206 -3.24 15.14 -10.08
N GLY A 207 -4.16 14.23 -10.39
CA GLY A 207 -4.39 13.76 -11.76
C GLY A 207 -4.76 14.88 -12.73
N SER A 208 -5.35 15.97 -12.23
CA SER A 208 -5.66 17.19 -13.01
C SER A 208 -4.42 17.86 -13.61
N ALA A 209 -3.22 17.64 -13.06
CA ALA A 209 -1.96 18.13 -13.65
C ALA A 209 -1.68 17.48 -15.04
N PHE A 210 -2.24 16.31 -15.29
CA PHE A 210 -2.08 15.56 -16.54
C PHE A 210 -3.34 15.49 -17.41
N SER A 211 -4.46 16.04 -16.96
CA SER A 211 -5.67 16.13 -17.78
C SER A 211 -5.37 16.94 -19.06
N PRO A 212 -5.78 16.52 -20.26
CA PRO A 212 -6.70 15.45 -20.63
C PRO A 212 -6.03 14.11 -20.98
N SER A 213 -4.74 13.95 -20.76
CA SER A 213 -3.98 12.76 -21.17
C SER A 213 -4.41 11.48 -20.42
N LEU A 214 -4.95 11.61 -19.23
CA LEU A 214 -5.50 10.51 -18.41
C LEU A 214 -6.98 10.21 -18.69
N ALA A 215 -7.63 10.99 -19.55
CA ALA A 215 -9.04 10.82 -19.85
C ALA A 215 -9.47 9.36 -20.21
N PRO A 216 -8.66 8.57 -20.92
CA PRO A 216 -9.02 7.19 -21.24
C PRO A 216 -8.92 6.23 -20.06
N LEU A 217 -8.20 6.56 -18.98
CA LEU A 217 -7.80 5.63 -17.92
C LEU A 217 -8.71 5.69 -16.69
N GLY A 218 -9.45 6.75 -16.48
CA GLY A 218 -10.18 6.99 -15.24
C GLY A 218 -11.66 7.27 -15.46
N ILE A 219 -12.39 6.47 -16.25
CA ILE A 219 -13.78 6.72 -16.61
C ILE A 219 -14.69 5.61 -16.13
N SER A 220 -15.77 5.97 -15.39
CA SER A 220 -16.89 5.09 -15.06
C SER A 220 -18.14 5.49 -15.83
N GLY A 221 -18.86 4.54 -16.39
CA GLY A 221 -20.18 4.79 -17.02
C GLY A 221 -21.31 5.17 -16.08
N PHE A 222 -21.01 5.32 -14.76
CA PHE A 222 -21.97 5.58 -13.71
C PHE A 222 -21.70 6.92 -13.02
N GLY A 223 -22.04 8.03 -13.69
CA GLY A 223 -22.17 9.35 -13.09
C GLY A 223 -23.58 9.56 -12.56
N THR A 224 -24.42 10.30 -13.30
CA THR A 224 -25.87 10.47 -13.03
C THR A 224 -26.62 10.34 -14.33
N SER A 225 -27.46 9.31 -14.45
CA SER A 225 -28.25 9.03 -15.65
C SER A 225 -29.53 8.31 -15.31
N PHE A 226 -30.46 8.29 -16.24
CA PHE A 226 -31.74 7.62 -16.12
C PHE A 226 -31.99 6.75 -17.35
N LEU A 227 -32.69 5.64 -17.15
CA LEU A 227 -33.26 4.83 -18.22
C LEU A 227 -34.78 4.94 -18.21
N ALA A 228 -35.38 5.39 -19.29
CA ALA A 228 -36.82 5.56 -19.41
C ALA A 228 -37.58 4.20 -19.46
N PHE A 229 -38.53 3.98 -18.60
CA PHE A 229 -39.48 2.84 -18.66
C PHE A 229 -40.84 3.23 -19.24
N GLY A 230 -40.92 4.36 -19.91
CA GLY A 230 -42.08 4.85 -20.64
C GLY A 230 -41.66 5.90 -21.65
N ALA A 231 -42.61 6.39 -22.43
CA ALA A 231 -42.41 7.47 -23.39
C ALA A 231 -43.28 8.67 -23.00
N GLY A 232 -42.79 9.88 -23.34
CA GLY A 232 -43.52 11.11 -23.04
C GLY A 232 -42.69 12.36 -23.26
N THR A 233 -43.30 13.52 -23.06
CA THR A 233 -42.67 14.84 -23.21
C THR A 233 -42.57 15.54 -21.86
N VAL A 234 -41.43 16.17 -21.59
CA VAL A 234 -41.23 17.13 -20.52
C VAL A 234 -41.19 18.52 -21.15
N ASP A 235 -42.17 19.35 -20.79
CA ASP A 235 -42.42 20.62 -21.51
C ASP A 235 -41.40 21.73 -21.16
N SER A 236 -40.77 21.67 -19.98
CA SER A 236 -39.89 22.74 -19.51
C SER A 236 -38.85 22.23 -18.50
N GLY A 237 -37.85 23.06 -18.22
CA GLY A 237 -36.78 22.79 -17.26
C GLY A 237 -35.55 22.08 -17.92
N PRO A 238 -34.58 21.71 -17.10
CA PRO A 238 -33.35 21.12 -17.59
C PRO A 238 -33.51 19.83 -18.40
N TYR A 239 -34.59 19.08 -18.12
CA TYR A 239 -34.92 17.83 -18.79
C TYR A 239 -35.99 18.01 -19.89
N ALA A 240 -36.25 19.25 -20.37
CA ALA A 240 -37.21 19.46 -21.46
C ALA A 240 -36.85 18.65 -22.71
N GLY A 241 -37.83 17.88 -23.25
CA GLY A 241 -37.60 17.01 -24.40
C GLY A 241 -38.64 15.93 -24.53
N THR A 242 -38.61 15.22 -25.64
CA THR A 242 -39.49 14.04 -25.88
C THR A 242 -38.63 12.78 -25.82
N TYR A 243 -39.07 11.83 -25.03
CA TYR A 243 -38.34 10.61 -24.70
C TYR A 243 -39.08 9.36 -25.13
N SER A 244 -38.32 8.36 -25.54
CA SER A 244 -38.83 7.04 -25.90
C SER A 244 -38.53 6.01 -24.81
N THR A 245 -39.33 4.92 -24.79
CA THR A 245 -39.09 3.81 -23.86
C THR A 245 -37.66 3.22 -24.10
N PHE A 246 -36.94 2.95 -22.99
CA PHE A 246 -35.55 2.47 -22.95
C PHE A 246 -34.51 3.47 -23.47
N GLU A 247 -34.84 4.73 -23.55
CA GLU A 247 -33.89 5.78 -23.84
C GLU A 247 -33.04 6.11 -22.59
N ASN A 248 -31.72 6.27 -22.78
CA ASN A 248 -30.81 6.71 -21.74
C ASN A 248 -30.79 8.24 -21.70
N ILE A 249 -31.07 8.80 -20.53
CA ILE A 249 -31.21 10.23 -20.28
C ILE A 249 -30.08 10.64 -19.35
N PRO A 250 -29.07 11.41 -19.79
CA PRO A 250 -27.99 11.92 -18.94
C PRO A 250 -28.50 13.06 -18.07
N ASP A 251 -27.81 13.31 -16.96
CA ASP A 251 -27.91 14.56 -16.24
C ASP A 251 -27.56 15.73 -17.18
N PRO A 252 -28.46 16.72 -17.38
CA PRO A 252 -28.19 17.89 -18.20
C PRO A 252 -26.95 18.69 -17.76
N SER A 253 -26.59 18.66 -16.49
CA SER A 253 -25.41 19.31 -15.92
C SER A 253 -24.14 18.45 -15.99
N CYS A 254 -24.18 17.30 -16.66
CA CYS A 254 -23.08 16.32 -16.71
C CYS A 254 -21.72 16.95 -16.99
N ILE A 255 -21.61 17.69 -18.08
CA ILE A 255 -20.35 18.32 -18.50
C ILE A 255 -19.93 19.44 -17.54
N ALA A 256 -20.90 20.27 -17.09
CA ALA A 256 -20.65 21.35 -16.14
C ALA A 256 -20.11 20.82 -14.80
N ASN A 257 -20.55 19.62 -14.40
CA ASN A 257 -20.12 18.92 -13.19
C ASN A 257 -18.92 17.98 -13.44
N LYS A 258 -18.10 18.24 -14.46
CA LYS A 258 -16.92 17.44 -14.80
C LYS A 258 -17.22 15.97 -15.11
N GLY A 259 -18.44 15.65 -15.53
CA GLY A 259 -18.79 14.35 -16.06
C GLY A 259 -18.46 14.22 -17.55
N ILE A 260 -18.67 13.04 -18.10
CA ILE A 260 -18.43 12.74 -19.52
C ILE A 260 -19.66 12.10 -20.14
N LEU A 261 -20.02 12.49 -21.37
CA LEU A 261 -21.15 11.90 -22.08
C LEU A 261 -20.71 10.67 -22.90
N PHE A 262 -21.40 9.56 -22.67
CA PHE A 262 -21.25 8.31 -23.42
C PHE A 262 -22.45 8.07 -24.32
N PRO A 263 -22.31 8.04 -25.65
CA PRO A 263 -23.33 7.62 -26.55
C PRO A 263 -23.82 6.20 -26.23
N GLN A 264 -25.12 5.98 -26.28
CA GLN A 264 -25.78 4.68 -26.13
C GLN A 264 -26.54 4.35 -27.42
N ALA A 265 -27.05 3.12 -27.53
CA ALA A 265 -27.91 2.74 -28.66
C ALA A 265 -29.16 3.64 -28.78
N SER A 266 -29.66 4.15 -27.64
CA SER A 266 -30.70 5.17 -27.56
C SER A 266 -30.33 6.16 -26.48
N GLY A 267 -30.14 7.44 -26.84
CA GLY A 267 -29.75 8.50 -25.94
C GLY A 267 -28.27 8.50 -25.56
N SER A 268 -27.95 9.00 -24.37
CA SER A 268 -26.60 9.06 -23.82
C SER A 268 -26.61 8.85 -22.31
N ARG A 269 -25.48 8.47 -21.74
CA ARG A 269 -25.27 8.42 -20.27
C ARG A 269 -24.24 9.45 -19.86
N CYS A 270 -24.42 9.99 -18.67
CA CYS A 270 -23.41 10.74 -17.97
C CYS A 270 -22.52 9.77 -17.19
N GLY A 271 -21.23 9.81 -17.44
CA GLY A 271 -20.23 9.05 -16.70
C GLY A 271 -19.50 9.91 -15.69
N PHE A 272 -18.75 9.25 -14.82
CA PHE A 272 -17.90 9.87 -13.83
C PHE A 272 -16.45 9.82 -14.31
N PHE A 273 -15.75 10.95 -14.27
CA PHE A 273 -14.36 11.06 -14.66
C PHE A 273 -13.47 11.17 -13.42
N TYR A 274 -12.64 10.14 -13.20
CA TYR A 274 -11.74 10.06 -12.07
C TYR A 274 -10.48 10.90 -12.25
N GLY A 275 -9.99 11.07 -13.48
CA GLY A 275 -8.70 11.63 -13.81
C GLY A 275 -8.45 13.04 -13.24
N ASP A 276 -9.50 13.84 -13.06
CA ASP A 276 -9.40 15.19 -12.46
C ASP A 276 -9.58 15.19 -10.92
N ARG A 277 -9.86 14.05 -10.33
CA ARG A 277 -10.36 13.97 -8.95
C ARG A 277 -9.48 13.14 -8.03
N PHE A 278 -8.61 12.32 -8.60
CA PHE A 278 -7.71 11.42 -7.87
C PHE A 278 -6.28 11.89 -8.04
N ASN A 279 -5.43 11.50 -7.12
CA ASN A 279 -4.02 11.77 -7.20
C ASN A 279 -3.28 10.65 -7.96
N LEU A 280 -2.23 11.02 -8.67
CA LEU A 280 -1.21 10.12 -9.21
C LEU A 280 -0.17 9.77 -8.17
N ILE A 281 0.09 10.71 -7.25
CA ILE A 281 0.90 10.53 -6.05
C ILE A 281 0.06 11.09 -4.92
N ASN A 282 -0.14 10.32 -3.88
CA ASN A 282 -0.86 10.78 -2.70
C ASN A 282 0.05 11.59 -1.76
N ASP A 283 -0.59 12.34 -0.87
CA ASP A 283 0.05 12.94 0.29
C ASP A 283 0.41 11.82 1.28
N GLU A 284 1.70 11.68 1.59
CA GLU A 284 2.19 10.60 2.46
C GLU A 284 3.21 11.11 3.46
N ASP A 285 3.04 10.74 4.72
CA ASP A 285 4.00 10.95 5.79
C ASP A 285 4.60 9.62 6.23
N HIS A 286 5.93 9.51 6.22
CA HIS A 286 6.64 8.34 6.72
C HIS A 286 7.56 8.70 7.87
N LEU A 287 7.53 7.92 8.93
CA LEU A 287 8.51 7.96 10.03
C LEU A 287 8.95 6.54 10.36
N GLN A 288 10.22 6.26 10.16
CA GLN A 288 10.80 4.94 10.34
C GLN A 288 12.02 5.03 11.24
N THR A 289 12.18 4.07 12.15
CA THR A 289 13.35 3.98 13.03
C THR A 289 13.92 2.57 13.03
N TYR A 290 15.22 2.47 13.24
CA TYR A 290 15.91 1.21 13.47
C TYR A 290 16.97 1.39 14.55
N THR A 291 17.02 0.46 15.49
CA THR A 291 18.05 0.39 16.54
C THR A 291 18.62 -1.02 16.56
N SER A 292 19.93 -1.13 16.55
CA SER A 292 20.64 -2.40 16.67
C SER A 292 21.74 -2.32 17.72
N TYR A 293 21.87 -3.39 18.50
CA TYR A 293 23.03 -3.58 19.38
C TYR A 293 23.59 -4.98 19.19
N LYS A 294 24.91 -5.06 18.95
CA LYS A 294 25.65 -6.31 18.78
C LYS A 294 26.82 -6.31 19.72
N THR A 295 27.02 -7.39 20.48
CA THR A 295 28.16 -7.52 21.41
C THR A 295 28.63 -8.96 21.50
N ASP A 296 29.94 -9.14 21.67
CA ASP A 296 30.52 -10.43 21.96
C ASP A 296 30.53 -10.66 23.47
N LEU A 297 30.06 -11.84 23.86
CA LEU A 297 30.00 -12.26 25.26
C LEU A 297 31.31 -12.96 25.66
N ALA A 298 31.63 -12.95 26.96
CA ALA A 298 32.84 -13.53 27.52
C ALA A 298 33.05 -15.04 27.20
N ASN A 299 31.98 -15.73 26.81
CA ASN A 299 32.01 -17.15 26.42
C ASN A 299 32.19 -17.37 24.91
N GLY A 300 32.60 -16.36 24.14
CA GLY A 300 32.80 -16.44 22.70
C GLY A 300 31.51 -16.44 21.86
N ARG A 301 30.36 -16.17 22.48
CA ARG A 301 29.08 -16.04 21.76
C ARG A 301 28.78 -14.59 21.46
N THR A 302 28.04 -14.35 20.38
CA THR A 302 27.58 -13.02 19.98
C THR A 302 26.10 -12.87 20.30
N PHE A 303 25.76 -11.83 21.04
CA PHE A 303 24.38 -11.40 21.27
C PHE A 303 24.01 -10.29 20.28
N LYS A 304 22.79 -10.37 19.75
CA LYS A 304 22.21 -9.39 18.81
C LYS A 304 20.84 -8.95 19.30
N PHE A 305 20.59 -7.67 19.22
CA PHE A 305 19.29 -7.03 19.48
C PHE A 305 18.99 -6.09 18.30
N ASP A 306 17.77 -6.17 17.76
CA ASP A 306 17.27 -5.24 16.75
C ASP A 306 15.85 -4.83 17.11
N TYR A 307 15.57 -3.54 16.94
CA TYR A 307 14.22 -3.01 17.06
C TYR A 307 13.95 -2.01 15.93
N LEU A 308 12.84 -2.22 15.24
CA LEU A 308 12.38 -1.39 14.13
C LEU A 308 10.95 -0.92 14.42
N THR A 309 10.68 0.35 14.12
CA THR A 309 9.32 0.90 14.09
C THR A 309 9.11 1.67 12.79
N SER A 310 7.89 1.66 12.31
CA SER A 310 7.47 2.42 11.13
C SER A 310 6.05 2.90 11.33
N LYS A 311 5.80 4.15 10.92
CA LYS A 311 4.48 4.71 10.73
C LYS A 311 4.42 5.36 9.36
N ILE A 312 3.37 5.02 8.60
CA ILE A 312 3.12 5.54 7.25
C ILE A 312 1.65 5.96 7.21
N ASP A 313 1.41 7.23 6.98
CA ASP A 313 0.09 7.81 6.79
C ASP A 313 -0.09 8.22 5.33
N VAL A 314 -1.18 7.79 4.70
CA VAL A 314 -1.65 8.22 3.38
C VAL A 314 -2.87 9.09 3.61
N ASN A 315 -2.71 10.41 3.46
CA ASN A 315 -3.68 11.38 3.97
C ASN A 315 -4.84 11.67 3.00
N ASP A 316 -4.59 11.62 1.70
CA ASP A 316 -5.49 12.13 0.67
C ASP A 316 -5.78 11.14 -0.48
N ASN A 317 -5.83 9.86 -0.16
CA ASN A 317 -6.30 8.84 -1.10
C ASN A 317 -7.77 9.08 -1.44
N PHE A 318 -8.05 9.82 -2.53
CA PHE A 318 -9.39 10.21 -2.89
C PHE A 318 -10.24 9.06 -3.40
N GLN A 319 -11.53 9.09 -3.04
CA GLN A 319 -12.56 8.15 -3.50
C GLN A 319 -13.62 8.87 -4.33
N SER A 320 -14.46 8.14 -5.07
CA SER A 320 -15.61 8.77 -5.69
C SER A 320 -16.55 9.34 -4.62
N PRO A 321 -17.31 10.42 -4.92
CA PRO A 321 -18.20 11.06 -3.93
C PRO A 321 -19.22 10.11 -3.33
N SER A 322 -19.60 9.08 -4.05
CA SER A 322 -20.46 8.01 -3.55
C SER A 322 -20.20 6.70 -4.30
N TYR A 323 -20.18 5.61 -3.54
CA TYR A 323 -19.99 4.24 -3.99
C TYR A 323 -20.82 3.33 -3.06
N PRO A 324 -21.52 2.29 -3.51
CA PRO A 324 -21.52 1.72 -4.85
C PRO A 324 -22.36 2.52 -5.85
N ALA A 325 -22.05 2.35 -7.14
CA ALA A 325 -22.89 2.87 -8.19
C ALA A 325 -24.14 2.02 -8.37
N LEU A 326 -25.32 2.62 -8.43
CA LEU A 326 -26.56 1.93 -8.71
C LEU A 326 -26.63 1.57 -10.20
N SER A 327 -26.92 0.33 -10.50
CA SER A 327 -26.93 -0.26 -11.84
C SER A 327 -28.28 -0.86 -12.18
N LEU A 328 -28.38 -1.47 -13.35
CA LEU A 328 -29.59 -2.23 -13.78
C LEU A 328 -29.94 -3.38 -12.82
N ALA A 329 -28.93 -3.88 -12.09
CA ALA A 329 -29.12 -4.98 -11.13
C ALA A 329 -29.52 -4.52 -9.71
N THR A 330 -29.49 -3.21 -9.43
CA THR A 330 -29.79 -2.69 -8.09
C THR A 330 -31.29 -2.69 -7.84
N PRO A 331 -31.82 -3.42 -6.83
CA PRO A 331 -33.23 -3.38 -6.51
C PRO A 331 -33.69 -1.99 -6.03
N GLY A 332 -34.87 -1.58 -6.43
CA GLY A 332 -35.52 -0.39 -5.88
C GLY A 332 -35.10 0.96 -6.47
N ASN A 333 -34.19 1.00 -7.47
CA ASN A 333 -33.74 2.22 -8.14
C ASN A 333 -34.70 2.73 -9.24
N ILE A 334 -35.91 2.16 -9.35
CA ILE A 334 -36.99 2.68 -10.21
C ILE A 334 -37.69 3.83 -9.50
N ILE A 335 -37.67 4.98 -10.15
CA ILE A 335 -38.26 6.24 -9.66
C ILE A 335 -39.59 6.46 -10.37
N MET A 336 -40.66 6.52 -9.59
CA MET A 336 -42.00 6.76 -10.11
C MET A 336 -42.24 8.25 -10.37
N PRO A 337 -43.19 8.62 -11.24
CA PRO A 337 -43.60 10.01 -11.39
C PRO A 337 -43.94 10.67 -10.04
N GLY A 338 -43.32 11.87 -9.82
CA GLY A 338 -43.49 12.63 -8.57
C GLY A 338 -42.56 12.22 -7.41
N GLN A 339 -41.80 11.16 -7.55
CA GLN A 339 -40.76 10.78 -6.57
C GLN A 339 -39.42 11.47 -6.85
N GLY A 340 -38.68 11.84 -5.81
CA GLY A 340 -37.31 12.37 -5.91
C GLY A 340 -37.16 13.62 -6.81
N GLY A 341 -38.23 14.42 -6.94
CA GLY A 341 -38.23 15.57 -7.84
C GLY A 341 -38.39 15.22 -9.32
N SER A 342 -38.84 14.00 -9.67
CA SER A 342 -38.93 13.53 -11.07
C SER A 342 -39.78 14.46 -11.93
N PRO A 343 -39.22 15.01 -13.03
CA PRO A 343 -39.98 15.79 -14.00
C PRO A 343 -40.73 14.91 -15.01
N PHE A 344 -40.53 13.61 -14.99
CA PHE A 344 -41.10 12.67 -15.94
C PHE A 344 -42.50 12.21 -15.53
N ALA A 345 -43.41 12.13 -16.51
CA ALA A 345 -44.75 11.54 -16.33
C ALA A 345 -44.73 10.00 -16.43
N PHE A 346 -43.56 9.37 -16.58
CA PHE A 346 -43.33 7.93 -16.69
C PHE A 346 -42.24 7.48 -15.75
N PRO A 347 -42.19 6.20 -15.37
CA PRO A 347 -41.11 5.69 -14.53
C PRO A 347 -39.75 5.77 -15.21
N VAL A 348 -38.72 6.09 -14.43
CA VAL A 348 -37.32 6.05 -14.86
C VAL A 348 -36.52 5.21 -13.87
N MET A 349 -35.50 4.52 -14.36
CA MET A 349 -34.50 3.86 -13.52
C MET A 349 -33.31 4.76 -13.36
N PHE A 350 -32.92 5.03 -12.12
CA PHE A 350 -31.69 5.74 -11.82
C PHE A 350 -30.47 4.84 -12.06
N LEU A 351 -29.49 5.35 -12.81
CA LEU A 351 -28.23 4.67 -13.10
C LEU A 351 -27.09 5.62 -12.75
N GLY A 352 -26.41 5.37 -11.65
CA GLY A 352 -25.35 6.26 -11.25
C GLY A 352 -25.04 6.22 -9.75
N ARG A 353 -24.43 7.27 -9.27
CA ARG A 353 -24.00 7.47 -7.89
C ARG A 353 -24.92 8.47 -7.20
N ALA A 354 -25.18 8.29 -5.91
CA ALA A 354 -26.10 9.14 -5.15
C ALA A 354 -25.69 10.63 -5.21
N LEU A 355 -24.42 10.93 -5.04
CA LEU A 355 -23.87 12.28 -5.13
C LEU A 355 -23.48 12.67 -6.58
N GLY A 356 -23.26 11.67 -7.45
CA GLY A 356 -22.93 11.92 -8.85
C GLY A 356 -21.61 12.65 -9.06
N SER A 357 -21.53 13.43 -10.15
CA SER A 357 -20.33 14.22 -10.52
C SER A 357 -20.34 15.64 -9.93
N ALA A 358 -21.39 16.05 -9.24
CA ALA A 358 -21.55 17.43 -8.73
C ALA A 358 -20.78 17.67 -7.41
N PHE A 359 -20.32 16.61 -6.75
CA PHE A 359 -19.64 16.69 -5.47
C PHE A 359 -18.16 16.35 -5.60
N ASP A 360 -17.34 16.93 -4.75
CA ASP A 360 -15.92 16.62 -4.68
C ASP A 360 -15.69 15.20 -4.12
N SER A 361 -14.57 14.61 -4.51
CA SER A 361 -14.15 13.34 -4.00
C SER A 361 -13.62 13.49 -2.56
N PRO A 362 -14.14 12.74 -1.59
CA PRO A 362 -13.64 12.80 -0.22
C PRO A 362 -12.32 12.03 -0.09
N PRO A 363 -11.41 12.46 0.81
CA PRO A 363 -10.23 11.68 1.14
C PRO A 363 -10.62 10.40 1.87
N ALA A 364 -9.92 9.31 1.55
CA ALA A 364 -10.03 8.02 2.21
C ALA A 364 -8.68 7.67 2.86
N PRO A 365 -8.32 8.29 3.99
CA PRO A 365 -7.03 8.16 4.62
C PRO A 365 -6.77 6.74 5.11
N ARG A 366 -5.49 6.39 5.12
CA ARG A 366 -4.98 5.12 5.63
C ARG A 366 -3.78 5.38 6.53
N SER A 367 -3.62 4.55 7.55
CA SER A 367 -2.46 4.54 8.41
C SER A 367 -1.96 3.10 8.58
N LEU A 368 -0.66 2.97 8.54
CA LEU A 368 0.06 1.73 8.74
C LEU A 368 1.09 1.96 9.83
N GLU A 369 1.02 1.16 10.90
CA GLU A 369 2.00 1.17 11.98
C GLU A 369 2.61 -0.23 12.11
N ALA A 370 3.94 -0.33 12.11
CA ALA A 370 4.64 -1.61 12.21
C ALA A 370 5.74 -1.55 13.26
N GLN A 371 5.97 -2.68 13.91
CA GLN A 371 7.10 -2.87 14.82
C GLN A 371 7.70 -4.26 14.67
N ARG A 372 9.00 -4.34 14.92
CA ARG A 372 9.74 -5.60 14.92
C ARG A 372 10.82 -5.60 15.98
N LEU A 373 10.83 -6.64 16.80
CA LEU A 373 11.89 -6.95 17.76
C LEU A 373 12.57 -8.26 17.33
N SER A 374 13.89 -8.27 17.27
CA SER A 374 14.67 -9.49 17.05
C SER A 374 15.77 -9.63 18.10
N LEU A 375 15.84 -10.79 18.72
CA LEU A 375 16.89 -11.18 19.66
C LEU A 375 17.63 -12.38 19.10
N GLY A 376 18.95 -12.32 19.06
CA GLY A 376 19.77 -13.39 18.55
C GLY A 376 20.92 -13.75 19.48
N LEU A 377 21.24 -15.04 19.57
CA LEU A 377 22.42 -15.57 20.22
C LEU A 377 23.11 -16.57 19.27
N SER A 378 24.31 -16.28 18.86
CA SER A 378 25.06 -17.13 17.96
C SER A 378 26.48 -17.42 18.48
N GLY A 379 27.10 -18.49 18.04
CA GLY A 379 28.48 -18.83 18.38
C GLY A 379 28.74 -20.33 18.41
N GLU A 380 29.97 -20.70 18.66
CA GLU A 380 30.40 -22.09 18.70
C GLU A 380 29.99 -22.77 20.03
N LEU A 381 29.55 -24.02 19.92
CA LEU A 381 29.29 -24.92 21.04
C LEU A 381 30.53 -25.71 21.40
N ASP A 382 30.60 -26.24 22.61
CA ASP A 382 31.75 -27.03 23.13
C ASP A 382 32.05 -28.28 22.28
N ASN A 383 31.12 -28.73 21.45
CA ASN A 383 31.24 -29.86 20.54
C ASN A 383 31.74 -29.49 19.12
N GLY A 384 32.12 -28.22 18.89
CA GLY A 384 32.63 -27.73 17.61
C GLY A 384 31.55 -27.41 16.56
N PHE A 385 30.26 -27.38 16.96
CA PHE A 385 29.18 -26.94 16.10
C PHE A 385 28.89 -25.46 16.33
N ASP A 386 28.62 -24.74 15.27
CA ASP A 386 28.04 -23.38 15.36
C ASP A 386 26.53 -23.48 15.67
N MET A 387 26.04 -22.58 16.52
CA MET A 387 24.61 -22.41 16.78
C MET A 387 24.14 -20.98 16.43
N ASP A 388 22.91 -20.87 15.96
CA ASP A 388 22.15 -19.63 15.86
C ASP A 388 20.77 -19.86 16.49
N LEU A 389 20.47 -19.15 17.56
CA LEU A 389 19.18 -19.13 18.23
C LEU A 389 18.62 -17.73 18.13
N SER A 390 17.38 -17.60 17.66
CA SER A 390 16.74 -16.28 17.61
C SER A 390 15.27 -16.34 18.00
N TYR A 391 14.79 -15.23 18.52
CA TYR A 391 13.40 -14.91 18.71
C TYR A 391 13.07 -13.64 17.95
N THR A 392 12.02 -13.66 17.15
CA THR A 392 11.51 -12.49 16.43
C THR A 392 10.03 -12.31 16.76
N TYR A 393 9.67 -11.10 17.13
CA TYR A 393 8.31 -10.60 17.19
C TYR A 393 8.14 -9.53 16.13
N SER A 394 7.05 -9.53 15.41
CA SER A 394 6.66 -8.46 14.50
C SER A 394 5.16 -8.29 14.48
N SER A 395 4.71 -7.05 14.34
CA SER A 395 3.30 -6.71 14.14
C SER A 395 3.15 -5.61 13.12
N GLU A 396 1.98 -5.58 12.48
CA GLU A 396 1.55 -4.51 11.60
C GLU A 396 0.07 -4.23 11.86
N GLU A 397 -0.24 -2.97 12.21
CA GLU A 397 -1.59 -2.45 12.35
C GLU A 397 -1.92 -1.60 11.13
N ASN A 398 -3.04 -1.90 10.48
CA ASN A 398 -3.55 -1.14 9.35
C ASN A 398 -4.93 -0.59 9.68
N SER A 399 -5.12 0.70 9.48
CA SER A 399 -6.41 1.35 9.59
C SER A 399 -6.76 2.11 8.32
N GLY A 400 -8.02 2.12 7.96
CA GLY A 400 -8.50 2.84 6.79
C GLY A 400 -9.95 3.29 6.98
N LYS A 401 -10.24 4.46 6.41
CA LYS A 401 -11.59 5.01 6.36
C LYS A 401 -11.94 5.36 4.93
N GLN A 402 -12.98 4.73 4.41
CA GLN A 402 -13.50 4.97 3.07
C GLN A 402 -14.89 5.60 3.17
N PRO A 403 -15.02 6.92 2.97
CA PRO A 403 -16.32 7.59 2.93
C PRO A 403 -17.17 7.10 1.76
N ASP A 404 -18.48 6.99 1.98
CA ASP A 404 -19.43 6.53 0.97
C ASP A 404 -20.87 6.95 1.28
N THR A 405 -21.83 6.41 0.52
CA THR A 405 -23.27 6.63 0.70
C THR A 405 -24.01 5.31 0.91
N SER A 406 -24.94 5.28 1.87
CA SER A 406 -25.82 4.14 2.11
C SER A 406 -26.90 4.06 1.04
N THR A 407 -26.97 2.95 0.30
CA THR A 407 -28.00 2.70 -0.72
C THR A 407 -29.41 2.72 -0.12
N SER A 408 -29.60 2.10 1.02
CA SER A 408 -30.92 2.03 1.68
C SER A 408 -31.41 3.39 2.15
N ARG A 409 -30.53 4.20 2.79
CA ARG A 409 -30.86 5.57 3.22
C ARG A 409 -31.12 6.47 2.01
N PHE A 410 -30.34 6.35 0.96
CA PHE A 410 -30.54 7.10 -0.29
C PHE A 410 -31.89 6.79 -0.94
N LEU A 411 -32.22 5.51 -1.13
CA LEU A 411 -33.53 5.10 -1.70
C LEU A 411 -34.70 5.47 -0.79
N ASN A 412 -34.50 5.45 0.53
CA ASN A 412 -35.48 5.92 1.49
C ASN A 412 -35.74 7.44 1.36
N ALA A 413 -34.67 8.23 1.25
CA ALA A 413 -34.77 9.68 1.08
C ALA A 413 -35.46 10.08 -0.24
N ILE A 414 -35.18 9.39 -1.36
CA ILE A 414 -35.89 9.62 -2.64
C ILE A 414 -37.37 9.44 -2.51
N ARG A 415 -37.81 8.51 -1.67
CA ARG A 415 -39.25 8.22 -1.45
C ARG A 415 -39.92 9.07 -0.38
N GLY A 416 -39.16 9.96 0.29
CA GLY A 416 -39.66 10.72 1.44
C GLY A 416 -40.06 9.80 2.62
N GLY A 417 -39.32 8.70 2.80
CA GLY A 417 -39.60 7.69 3.81
C GLY A 417 -39.33 8.16 5.24
N SER A 418 -39.86 7.40 6.21
CA SER A 418 -39.73 7.71 7.63
C SER A 418 -38.26 7.76 8.07
N GLY A 419 -37.90 8.75 8.86
CA GLY A 419 -36.52 8.97 9.37
C GLY A 419 -35.60 9.78 8.46
N ALA A 420 -35.97 10.00 7.19
CA ALA A 420 -35.24 10.92 6.35
C ALA A 420 -35.59 12.38 6.72
N PRO A 421 -34.62 13.30 6.80
CA PRO A 421 -34.87 14.70 7.16
C PRO A 421 -35.59 15.50 6.05
N GLY A 422 -35.86 14.86 4.90
CA GLY A 422 -36.54 15.43 3.76
C GLY A 422 -36.59 14.46 2.60
N THR A 423 -37.06 14.95 1.43
CA THR A 423 -37.07 14.17 0.19
C THR A 423 -35.85 14.54 -0.65
N TRP A 424 -35.05 13.57 -1.04
CA TRP A 424 -33.91 13.76 -1.91
C TRP A 424 -34.33 14.15 -3.32
N ASN A 425 -33.85 15.28 -3.82
CA ASN A 425 -34.02 15.67 -5.21
C ASN A 425 -32.93 14.98 -6.06
N LEU A 426 -33.34 13.97 -6.80
CA LEU A 426 -32.42 13.15 -7.62
C LEU A 426 -32.05 13.86 -8.94
N PHE A 427 -32.89 14.79 -9.41
CA PHE A 427 -32.77 15.46 -10.69
C PHE A 427 -32.03 16.83 -10.59
N ASP A 428 -31.71 17.22 -9.37
CA ASP A 428 -30.80 18.31 -9.03
C ASP A 428 -30.15 17.99 -7.67
N SER A 429 -29.11 17.18 -7.68
CA SER A 429 -28.45 16.69 -6.46
C SER A 429 -27.87 17.83 -5.62
N THR A 430 -27.52 18.97 -6.25
CA THR A 430 -26.93 20.14 -5.57
C THR A 430 -27.95 20.95 -4.79
N SER A 431 -29.25 20.77 -5.02
CA SER A 431 -30.34 21.43 -4.29
C SER A 431 -30.68 20.76 -2.96
N ASN A 432 -30.10 19.61 -2.65
CA ASN A 432 -30.34 18.88 -1.40
C ASN A 432 -29.66 19.57 -0.21
N SER A 433 -30.34 19.54 0.95
CA SER A 433 -29.77 20.12 2.18
C SER A 433 -28.59 19.30 2.69
N GLN A 434 -27.69 19.93 3.48
CA GLN A 434 -26.59 19.25 4.12
C GLN A 434 -27.09 18.12 5.04
N GLU A 435 -28.24 18.27 5.72
CA GLU A 435 -28.84 17.23 6.54
C GLU A 435 -29.21 15.96 5.74
N LEU A 436 -29.66 16.14 4.48
CA LEU A 436 -29.93 15.00 3.58
C LEU A 436 -28.64 14.34 3.10
N ILE A 437 -27.60 15.11 2.80
CA ILE A 437 -26.30 14.61 2.42
C ILE A 437 -25.70 13.81 3.57
N ASP A 438 -25.74 14.35 4.79
CA ASP A 438 -25.23 13.68 5.99
C ASP A 438 -26.05 12.41 6.32
N TYR A 439 -27.37 12.45 6.11
CA TYR A 439 -28.24 11.29 6.31
C TYR A 439 -27.90 10.10 5.40
N ILE A 440 -27.60 10.35 4.13
CA ILE A 440 -27.19 9.29 3.21
C ILE A 440 -25.71 8.92 3.34
N GLY A 441 -24.92 9.82 3.92
CA GLY A 441 -23.48 9.62 4.10
C GLY A 441 -23.17 8.48 5.08
N THR A 442 -22.09 7.78 4.80
CA THR A 442 -21.54 6.72 5.64
C THR A 442 -20.02 6.61 5.41
N ALA A 443 -19.37 5.74 6.15
CA ALA A 443 -17.98 5.37 5.87
C ALA A 443 -17.74 3.91 6.24
N GLN A 444 -16.97 3.20 5.43
CA GLN A 444 -16.36 1.95 5.84
C GLN A 444 -15.11 2.26 6.65
N GLU A 445 -15.01 1.68 7.84
CA GLU A 445 -13.82 1.75 8.67
C GLU A 445 -13.34 0.33 8.94
N THR A 446 -12.06 0.10 8.66
CA THR A 446 -11.43 -1.21 8.83
C THR A 446 -10.16 -1.04 9.65
N TYR A 447 -9.98 -1.90 10.63
CA TYR A 447 -8.77 -2.03 11.46
C TYR A 447 -8.31 -3.47 11.35
N ILE A 448 -7.05 -3.65 10.98
CA ILE A 448 -6.46 -4.97 10.80
C ILE A 448 -5.17 -5.00 11.63
N ASP A 449 -5.05 -6.00 12.48
CA ASP A 449 -3.87 -6.26 13.29
C ASP A 449 -3.32 -7.64 12.94
N VAL A 450 -2.04 -7.71 12.63
CA VAL A 450 -1.33 -8.96 12.35
C VAL A 450 -0.06 -9.03 13.18
N GLU A 451 0.15 -10.20 13.79
CA GLU A 451 1.32 -10.47 14.62
C GLU A 451 1.98 -11.79 14.22
N LEU A 452 3.29 -11.82 14.33
CA LEU A 452 4.09 -13.02 14.14
C LEU A 452 5.13 -13.17 15.24
N HIS A 453 5.15 -14.31 15.89
CA HIS A 453 6.21 -14.77 16.78
C HIS A 453 6.96 -15.92 16.15
N VAL A 454 8.28 -15.83 16.09
CA VAL A 454 9.14 -16.88 15.55
C VAL A 454 10.26 -17.20 16.53
N VAL A 455 10.47 -18.48 16.79
CA VAL A 455 11.68 -18.99 17.43
C VAL A 455 12.40 -19.85 16.40
N ASP A 456 13.63 -19.47 16.06
CA ASP A 456 14.50 -20.23 15.16
C ASP A 456 15.69 -20.76 15.94
N PHE A 457 16.03 -22.03 15.73
CA PHE A 457 17.27 -22.61 16.14
C PHE A 457 17.91 -23.36 14.99
N VAL A 458 19.15 -23.04 14.69
CA VAL A 458 19.95 -23.71 13.67
C VAL A 458 21.30 -24.10 14.27
N MET A 459 21.75 -25.28 13.98
CA MET A 459 23.06 -25.78 14.34
C MET A 459 23.76 -26.30 13.07
N THR A 460 25.00 -25.86 12.85
CA THR A 460 25.81 -26.23 11.69
C THR A 460 27.16 -26.74 12.12
N GLY A 461 27.73 -27.68 11.40
CA GLY A 461 29.06 -28.22 11.71
C GLY A 461 29.49 -29.26 10.70
N ASN A 462 30.69 -29.78 10.87
CA ASN A 462 31.27 -30.83 10.02
C ASN A 462 31.36 -32.16 10.75
N VAL A 463 30.89 -33.21 10.10
CA VAL A 463 31.00 -34.60 10.60
C VAL A 463 31.54 -35.48 9.48
N ASN A 464 32.74 -36.04 9.67
CA ASN A 464 33.39 -36.89 8.68
C ASN A 464 33.48 -36.26 7.28
N ASP A 465 33.96 -35.01 7.20
CA ASP A 465 34.09 -34.22 5.97
C ASP A 465 32.77 -33.87 5.28
N MET A 466 31.65 -34.04 5.96
CA MET A 466 30.34 -33.60 5.50
C MET A 466 29.87 -32.43 6.32
N ASP A 467 29.49 -31.33 5.65
CA ASP A 467 28.83 -30.20 6.29
C ASP A 467 27.37 -30.56 6.56
N ILE A 468 26.97 -30.35 7.80
CA ILE A 468 25.62 -30.68 8.28
C ILE A 468 24.98 -29.41 8.86
N ALA A 469 23.74 -29.17 8.49
CA ALA A 469 22.87 -28.18 9.12
C ALA A 469 21.61 -28.89 9.65
N THR A 470 21.23 -28.59 10.88
CA THR A 470 19.97 -29.07 11.49
C THR A 470 19.36 -27.96 12.35
N GLY A 471 18.06 -27.99 12.50
CA GLY A 471 17.39 -26.98 13.29
C GLY A 471 15.89 -27.19 13.41
N PHE A 472 15.24 -26.26 14.04
CA PHE A 472 13.79 -26.18 14.09
C PHE A 472 13.34 -24.71 14.04
N GLN A 473 12.13 -24.50 13.54
CA GLN A 473 11.43 -23.23 13.60
C GLN A 473 10.06 -23.48 14.25
N PHE A 474 9.73 -22.64 15.20
CA PHE A 474 8.38 -22.53 15.74
C PHE A 474 7.83 -21.14 15.45
N ARG A 475 6.63 -21.05 14.91
CA ARG A 475 5.95 -19.77 14.67
C ARG A 475 4.50 -19.81 15.13
N LYS A 476 4.05 -18.65 15.59
CA LYS A 476 2.66 -18.36 15.93
C LYS A 476 2.26 -17.08 15.24
N GLU A 477 1.19 -17.14 14.49
CA GLU A 477 0.60 -16.01 13.77
C GLU A 477 -0.74 -15.66 14.40
N HIS A 478 -1.03 -14.37 14.45
CA HIS A 478 -2.33 -13.83 14.83
C HIS A 478 -2.79 -12.86 13.75
N HIS A 479 -4.11 -12.87 13.47
CA HIS A 479 -4.71 -11.97 12.50
C HIS A 479 -6.10 -11.60 13.02
N ASP A 480 -6.33 -10.33 13.31
CA ASP A 480 -7.61 -9.79 13.76
C ASP A 480 -8.09 -8.71 12.78
N VAL A 481 -9.40 -8.69 12.52
CA VAL A 481 -10.04 -7.73 11.63
C VAL A 481 -11.28 -7.16 12.32
N ALA A 482 -11.22 -5.89 12.68
CA ALA A 482 -12.37 -5.14 13.17
C ALA A 482 -12.92 -4.23 12.06
N ARG A 483 -14.25 -4.20 11.95
CA ARG A 483 -14.98 -3.35 11.01
C ARG A 483 -16.11 -2.66 11.71
N ASN A 484 -16.45 -1.43 11.30
CA ASN A 484 -17.64 -0.77 11.79
C ASN A 484 -18.93 -1.43 11.24
N ALA A 485 -20.08 -1.08 11.81
CA ALA A 485 -21.38 -1.68 11.44
C ALA A 485 -21.71 -1.51 9.96
N ASP A 486 -21.41 -0.34 9.37
CA ASP A 486 -21.66 -0.04 7.97
C ASP A 486 -20.77 -0.88 7.03
N SER A 487 -19.51 -1.16 7.43
CA SER A 487 -18.62 -2.08 6.70
C SER A 487 -19.12 -3.54 6.75
N ILE A 488 -19.68 -3.98 7.88
CA ILE A 488 -20.21 -5.34 8.05
C ILE A 488 -21.48 -5.50 7.23
N ALA A 489 -22.33 -4.49 7.21
CA ALA A 489 -23.61 -4.51 6.50
C ALA A 489 -23.45 -4.30 4.98
N GLY A 490 -22.27 -3.83 4.51
CA GLY A 490 -21.96 -3.67 3.10
C GLY A 490 -22.83 -2.64 2.40
N PHE A 491 -22.89 -1.38 2.86
CA PHE A 491 -23.67 -0.27 2.28
C PHE A 491 -25.20 -0.49 2.16
N ASP A 492 -25.73 -1.62 2.55
CA ASP A 492 -27.15 -2.00 2.47
C ASP A 492 -27.87 -1.90 3.83
N ALA A 493 -27.19 -1.40 4.85
CA ALA A 493 -27.75 -1.28 6.20
C ALA A 493 -28.62 -0.05 6.37
#